data_0e7cabeb7348763d39af299cd6b767e2
#
_entry.id   0e7cabeb7348763d39af299cd6b767e2
#
_cell.length_a   1.000
_cell.length_b   1.000
_cell.length_c   1.000
_cell.angle_alpha   90.00
_cell.angle_beta   90.00
_cell.angle_gamma   90.00
#
_symmetry.space_group_name_H-M   'P 1'
#
loop_
_entity.id
_entity.type
_entity.pdbx_description
1 polymer ?
#
loop_
_entity_poly.entity_id
_entity_poly.type
_entity_poly.pdbx_seq_one_letter_code
_entity_poly.pdbx_strand_id
1 'polypeptide(L)'
;MNHLTNFPEFLNESASIIHLKDMTDQLLKADKDLSLIKDENAHQIKKVLNQMIGDLAQMEVTKEVPAKEFMKNLVLSLQRLKEQGKAIPYSKYPDFDKMGGNFSAPLASLQRAIDKAKHILDYTV
;
A
#
# COMPACT_ATOMS: atom_id res chain seq x y z
N MET A 1 -19.75 -5.42 -32.58
CA MET A 1 -19.75 -4.54 -31.42
C MET A 1 -18.69 -5.00 -30.43
N ASN A 2 -17.44 -4.77 -30.83
CA ASN A 2 -16.30 -5.28 -30.06
C ASN A 2 -16.19 -4.63 -28.67
N HIS A 3 -16.61 -3.37 -28.54
CA HIS A 3 -16.51 -2.68 -27.25
C HIS A 3 -17.44 -3.27 -26.19
N LEU A 4 -18.55 -3.91 -26.58
CA LEU A 4 -19.40 -4.61 -25.60
C LEU A 4 -18.70 -5.88 -25.09
N THR A 5 -17.96 -6.57 -25.97
CA THR A 5 -17.18 -7.74 -25.58
C THR A 5 -16.04 -7.36 -24.63
N ASN A 6 -15.45 -6.19 -24.84
CA ASN A 6 -14.33 -5.71 -24.03
C ASN A 6 -14.77 -4.97 -22.77
N PHE A 7 -16.06 -4.74 -22.59
CA PHE A 7 -16.58 -3.97 -21.46
C PHE A 7 -16.16 -4.52 -20.10
N PRO A 8 -16.23 -5.85 -19.83
CA PRO A 8 -15.76 -6.38 -18.56
C PRO A 8 -14.26 -6.14 -18.30
N GLU A 9 -13.44 -6.25 -19.35
CA GLU A 9 -12.01 -5.95 -19.24
C GLU A 9 -11.78 -4.50 -18.88
N PHE A 10 -12.49 -3.59 -19.52
CA PHE A 10 -12.41 -2.16 -19.22
C PHE A 10 -12.80 -1.89 -17.77
N LEU A 11 -13.88 -2.48 -17.26
CA LEU A 11 -14.30 -2.31 -15.87
C LEU A 11 -13.25 -2.84 -14.89
N ASN A 12 -12.65 -3.99 -15.20
CA ASN A 12 -11.61 -4.59 -14.37
C ASN A 12 -10.37 -3.70 -14.32
N GLU A 13 -9.95 -3.15 -15.46
CA GLU A 13 -8.84 -2.22 -15.54
C GLU A 13 -9.11 -0.95 -14.73
N SER A 14 -10.32 -0.39 -14.87
CA SER A 14 -10.72 0.80 -14.12
C SER A 14 -10.74 0.53 -12.62
N ALA A 15 -11.28 -0.61 -12.21
CA ALA A 15 -11.31 -1.01 -10.81
C ALA A 15 -9.89 -1.19 -10.27
N SER A 16 -9.00 -1.82 -11.04
CA SER A 16 -7.60 -2.02 -10.64
C SER A 16 -6.88 -0.70 -10.45
N ILE A 17 -7.10 0.27 -11.35
CA ILE A 17 -6.48 1.60 -11.25
C ILE A 17 -6.99 2.36 -10.02
N ILE A 18 -8.29 2.27 -9.74
CA ILE A 18 -8.89 2.88 -8.54
C ILE A 18 -8.26 2.27 -7.28
N HIS A 19 -8.11 0.95 -7.25
CA HIS A 19 -7.50 0.27 -6.11
C HIS A 19 -6.00 0.59 -5.99
N LEU A 20 -5.30 0.80 -7.10
CA LEU A 20 -3.90 1.25 -7.08
C LEU A 20 -3.79 2.59 -6.37
N LYS A 21 -4.66 3.53 -6.72
CA LYS A 21 -4.67 4.85 -6.10
C LYS A 21 -4.98 4.75 -4.61
N ASP A 22 -6.01 3.99 -4.24
CA ASP A 22 -6.38 3.79 -2.85
C ASP A 22 -5.24 3.15 -2.06
N MET A 23 -4.57 2.16 -2.64
CA MET A 23 -3.44 1.49 -2.03
C MET A 23 -2.28 2.48 -1.82
N THR A 24 -1.96 3.27 -2.84
CA THR A 24 -0.91 4.29 -2.77
C THR A 24 -1.22 5.29 -1.65
N ASP A 25 -2.47 5.73 -1.54
CA ASP A 25 -2.89 6.67 -0.49
C ASP A 25 -2.69 6.07 0.91
N GLN A 26 -2.96 4.79 1.09
CA GLN A 26 -2.73 4.12 2.37
C GLN A 26 -1.24 4.00 2.69
N LEU A 27 -0.42 3.70 1.69
CA LEU A 27 1.03 3.64 1.87
C LEU A 27 1.60 5.03 2.23
N LEU A 28 1.08 6.09 1.62
CA LEU A 28 1.47 7.46 1.94
C LEU A 28 1.10 7.82 3.39
N LYS A 29 -0.07 7.38 3.86
CA LYS A 29 -0.46 7.58 5.27
C LYS A 29 0.49 6.86 6.22
N ALA A 30 0.83 5.61 5.91
CA ALA A 30 1.77 4.84 6.72
C ALA A 30 3.14 5.53 6.75
N ASP A 31 3.64 5.99 5.61
CA ASP A 31 4.91 6.70 5.51
C ASP A 31 4.90 7.97 6.35
N LYS A 32 3.82 8.74 6.29
CA LYS A 32 3.66 9.97 7.06
C LYS A 32 3.68 9.69 8.55
N ASP A 33 2.94 8.69 9.01
CA ASP A 33 2.88 8.32 10.41
C ASP A 33 4.25 7.83 10.91
N LEU A 34 4.92 7.00 10.11
CA LEU A 34 6.26 6.50 10.45
C LEU A 34 7.32 7.61 10.46
N SER A 35 7.08 8.69 9.71
CA SER A 35 7.98 9.85 9.70
C SER A 35 8.02 10.57 11.05
N LEU A 36 7.00 10.40 11.89
CA LEU A 36 6.94 10.97 13.23
C LEU A 36 7.78 10.19 14.23
N ILE A 37 8.29 9.04 13.84
CA ILE A 37 9.00 8.12 14.72
C ILE A 37 10.46 8.03 14.28
N LYS A 38 11.38 8.41 15.18
CA LYS A 38 12.83 8.31 14.93
C LYS A 38 13.34 6.96 15.40
N ASP A 39 13.02 5.93 14.66
CA ASP A 39 13.36 4.56 14.97
C ASP A 39 13.98 3.90 13.74
N GLU A 40 14.99 3.06 13.94
CA GLU A 40 15.69 2.39 12.85
C GLU A 40 14.74 1.50 12.03
N ASN A 41 13.89 0.76 12.70
CA ASN A 41 12.90 -0.10 12.01
C ASN A 41 11.91 0.73 11.20
N ALA A 42 11.44 1.86 11.77
CA ALA A 42 10.56 2.77 11.04
C ALA A 42 11.26 3.33 9.80
N HIS A 43 12.53 3.69 9.92
CA HIS A 43 13.32 4.21 8.81
C HIS A 43 13.47 3.17 7.69
N GLN A 44 13.76 1.91 8.04
CA GLN A 44 13.88 0.83 7.07
C GLN A 44 12.57 0.57 6.34
N ILE A 45 11.47 0.56 7.09
CA ILE A 45 10.13 0.38 6.50
C ILE A 45 9.84 1.52 5.52
N LYS A 46 10.13 2.77 5.89
CA LYS A 46 9.90 3.92 5.02
C LYS A 46 10.68 3.83 3.71
N LYS A 47 11.90 3.34 3.73
CA LYS A 47 12.68 3.17 2.49
C LYS A 47 11.98 2.24 1.51
N VAL A 48 11.47 1.12 2.00
CA VAL A 48 10.75 0.16 1.18
C VAL A 48 9.42 0.75 0.71
N LEU A 49 8.69 1.42 1.59
CA LEU A 49 7.42 2.07 1.24
C LEU A 49 7.60 3.10 0.15
N ASN A 50 8.63 3.94 0.24
CA ASN A 50 8.87 4.98 -0.76
C ASN A 50 9.15 4.40 -2.13
N GLN A 51 9.86 3.28 -2.20
CA GLN A 51 10.08 2.60 -3.47
C GLN A 51 8.78 2.02 -4.02
N MET A 52 7.98 1.39 -3.19
CA MET A 52 6.67 0.86 -3.59
C MET A 52 5.76 1.97 -4.09
N ILE A 53 5.70 3.08 -3.37
CA ILE A 53 4.90 4.26 -3.74
C ILE A 53 5.32 4.77 -5.11
N GLY A 54 6.61 4.87 -5.36
CA GLY A 54 7.14 5.29 -6.65
C GLY A 54 6.71 4.37 -7.78
N ASP A 55 6.85 3.05 -7.59
CA ASP A 55 6.47 2.06 -8.58
C ASP A 55 4.96 2.10 -8.89
N LEU A 56 4.15 2.20 -7.85
CA LEU A 56 2.68 2.24 -7.99
C LEU A 56 2.21 3.54 -8.62
N ALA A 57 2.83 4.66 -8.27
CA ALA A 57 2.53 5.95 -8.88
C ALA A 57 2.82 5.94 -10.37
N GLN A 58 3.92 5.30 -10.78
CA GLN A 58 4.28 5.15 -12.18
C GLN A 58 3.21 4.35 -12.94
N MET A 59 2.75 3.25 -12.36
CA MET A 59 1.68 2.44 -12.96
C MET A 59 0.38 3.22 -13.08
N GLU A 60 0.06 4.03 -12.09
CA GLU A 60 -1.13 4.88 -12.09
C GLU A 60 -1.06 5.91 -13.22
N VAL A 61 0.10 6.55 -13.39
CA VAL A 61 0.31 7.55 -14.44
C VAL A 61 0.21 6.93 -15.83
N THR A 62 0.82 5.77 -16.03
CA THR A 62 0.80 5.07 -17.33
C THR A 62 -0.48 4.27 -17.54
N LYS A 63 -1.34 4.19 -16.51
CA LYS A 63 -2.58 3.39 -16.50
C LYS A 63 -2.30 1.92 -16.81
N GLU A 64 -1.14 1.45 -16.37
CA GLU A 64 -0.73 0.07 -16.54
C GLU A 64 -1.36 -0.80 -15.46
N VAL A 65 -1.97 -1.90 -15.87
CA VAL A 65 -2.52 -2.88 -14.92
C VAL A 65 -1.37 -3.76 -14.43
N PRO A 66 -1.15 -3.85 -13.11
CA PRO A 66 -0.03 -4.63 -12.58
C PRO A 66 -0.15 -6.12 -12.94
N ALA A 67 0.98 -6.74 -13.22
CA ALA A 67 1.04 -8.19 -13.43
C ALA A 67 0.69 -8.91 -12.12
N LYS A 68 0.08 -10.07 -12.25
CA LYS A 68 -0.32 -10.88 -11.10
C LYS A 68 0.85 -11.20 -10.19
N GLU A 69 1.98 -11.57 -10.77
CA GLU A 69 3.20 -11.91 -10.03
C GLU A 69 3.72 -10.71 -9.23
N PHE A 70 3.70 -9.53 -9.83
CA PHE A 70 4.07 -8.29 -9.16
C PHE A 70 3.19 -8.06 -7.93
N MET A 71 1.86 -8.23 -8.09
CA MET A 71 0.92 -8.01 -6.98
C MET A 71 1.08 -9.05 -5.87
N LYS A 72 1.34 -10.29 -6.21
CA LYS A 72 1.63 -11.33 -5.20
C LYS A 72 2.85 -10.97 -4.37
N ASN A 73 3.92 -10.55 -5.02
CA ASN A 73 5.16 -10.15 -4.35
C ASN A 73 4.93 -8.90 -3.50
N LEU A 74 4.12 -7.96 -3.98
CA LEU A 74 3.78 -6.75 -3.24
C LEU A 74 3.03 -7.09 -1.94
N VAL A 75 2.04 -7.98 -2.02
CA VAL A 75 1.30 -8.44 -0.82
C VAL A 75 2.26 -9.04 0.20
N LEU A 76 3.15 -9.93 -0.23
CA LEU A 76 4.13 -10.56 0.67
C LEU A 76 5.06 -9.52 1.29
N SER A 77 5.54 -8.55 0.51
CA SER A 77 6.40 -7.48 1.00
C SER A 77 5.68 -6.60 2.04
N LEU A 78 4.42 -6.25 1.76
CA LEU A 78 3.62 -5.45 2.69
C LEU A 78 3.35 -6.20 4.00
N GLN A 79 3.11 -7.50 3.92
CA GLN A 79 2.93 -8.33 5.11
C GLN A 79 4.19 -8.36 5.97
N ARG A 80 5.37 -8.44 5.34
CA ARG A 80 6.66 -8.36 6.04
C ARG A 80 6.85 -7.01 6.70
N LEU A 81 6.53 -5.91 5.99
CA LEU A 81 6.62 -4.57 6.55
C LEU A 81 5.70 -4.41 7.76
N LYS A 82 4.50 -4.97 7.69
CA LYS A 82 3.55 -4.93 8.81
C LYS A 82 4.13 -5.66 10.02
N GLU A 83 4.73 -6.83 9.84
CA GLU A 83 5.38 -7.57 10.93
C GLU A 83 6.55 -6.78 11.52
N GLN A 84 7.39 -6.15 10.68
CA GLN A 84 8.45 -5.27 11.13
C GLN A 84 7.90 -4.09 11.92
N GLY A 85 6.78 -3.53 11.46
CA GLY A 85 6.12 -2.41 12.14
C GLY A 85 5.62 -2.76 13.53
N LYS A 86 5.21 -4.00 13.75
CA LYS A 86 4.78 -4.46 15.08
C LYS A 86 5.90 -4.42 16.11
N ALA A 87 7.14 -4.52 15.68
CA ALA A 87 8.31 -4.48 16.57
C ALA A 87 8.68 -3.08 17.03
N ILE A 88 8.10 -2.03 16.44
CA ILE A 88 8.41 -0.64 16.80
C ILE A 88 7.76 -0.32 18.15
N PRO A 89 8.54 0.21 19.12
CA PRO A 89 7.99 0.57 20.42
C PRO A 89 7.31 1.95 20.38
N TYR A 90 6.18 2.04 19.74
CA TYR A 90 5.45 3.30 19.46
C TYR A 90 5.24 4.15 20.72
N SER A 91 4.92 3.51 21.84
CA SER A 91 4.63 4.23 23.08
C SER A 91 5.82 5.00 23.64
N LYS A 92 7.03 4.71 23.18
CA LYS A 92 8.25 5.40 23.63
C LYS A 92 8.49 6.72 22.89
N TYR A 93 7.71 7.00 21.84
CA TYR A 93 7.96 8.18 21.00
C TYR A 93 6.98 9.31 21.34
N PRO A 94 7.52 10.57 21.50
CA PRO A 94 6.69 11.72 21.89
C PRO A 94 5.56 12.03 20.91
N ASP A 95 5.77 11.72 19.63
CA ASP A 95 4.78 12.02 18.58
C ASP A 95 3.72 10.93 18.43
N PHE A 96 3.72 9.96 19.34
CA PHE A 96 2.71 8.91 19.36
C PHE A 96 1.28 9.47 19.35
N ASP A 97 1.03 10.49 20.15
CA ASP A 97 -0.30 11.12 20.23
C ASP A 97 -0.70 11.80 18.92
N LYS A 98 0.27 12.28 18.14
CA LYS A 98 0.01 12.91 16.83
C LYS A 98 -0.51 11.91 15.80
N MET A 99 -0.29 10.62 16.04
CA MET A 99 -0.84 9.56 15.23
C MET A 99 -2.28 9.21 15.65
N GLY A 100 -2.96 10.14 16.34
CA GLY A 100 -4.33 9.96 16.79
C GLY A 100 -4.46 9.15 18.08
N GLY A 101 -3.38 9.04 18.86
CA GLY A 101 -3.35 8.22 20.06
C GLY A 101 -3.46 6.73 19.80
N ASN A 102 -3.37 6.34 18.53
CA ASN A 102 -3.52 4.95 18.11
C ASN A 102 -2.19 4.43 17.58
N PHE A 103 -1.48 3.69 18.39
CA PHE A 103 -0.18 3.13 18.02
C PHE A 103 -0.28 2.16 16.84
N SER A 104 -1.48 1.73 16.48
CA SER A 104 -1.70 0.85 15.35
C SER A 104 -2.00 1.61 14.04
N ALA A 105 -2.01 2.94 14.04
CA ALA A 105 -2.36 3.72 12.85
C ALA A 105 -1.54 3.35 11.60
N PRO A 106 -0.18 3.33 11.65
CA PRO A 106 0.58 2.91 10.48
C PRO A 106 0.33 1.44 10.12
N LEU A 107 0.14 0.58 11.11
CA LEU A 107 -0.16 -0.84 10.87
C LEU A 107 -1.52 -1.01 10.21
N ALA A 108 -2.52 -0.22 10.63
CA ALA A 108 -3.85 -0.22 10.02
C ALA A 108 -3.79 0.24 8.56
N SER A 109 -2.98 1.27 8.26
CA SER A 109 -2.79 1.74 6.90
C SER A 109 -2.14 0.67 6.03
N LEU A 110 -1.12 -0.03 6.55
CA LEU A 110 -0.49 -1.14 5.85
C LEU A 110 -1.49 -2.28 5.59
N GLN A 111 -2.34 -2.58 6.56
CA GLN A 111 -3.35 -3.63 6.39
C GLN A 111 -4.37 -3.24 5.31
N ARG A 112 -4.80 -1.98 5.27
CA ARG A 112 -5.69 -1.50 4.21
C ARG A 112 -5.03 -1.61 2.83
N ALA A 113 -3.74 -1.29 2.75
CA ALA A 113 -2.99 -1.43 1.51
C ALA A 113 -2.92 -2.91 1.07
N ILE A 114 -2.71 -3.83 2.02
CA ILE A 114 -2.71 -5.28 1.75
C ILE A 114 -4.08 -5.70 1.21
N ASP A 115 -5.17 -5.24 1.83
CA ASP A 115 -6.52 -5.58 1.40
C ASP A 115 -6.79 -5.07 -0.02
N LYS A 116 -6.34 -3.85 -0.34
CA LYS A 116 -6.47 -3.31 -1.70
C LYS A 116 -5.64 -4.10 -2.70
N ALA A 117 -4.43 -4.50 -2.32
CA ALA A 117 -3.58 -5.32 -3.19
C ALA A 117 -4.24 -6.67 -3.49
N LYS A 118 -4.88 -7.29 -2.50
CA LYS A 118 -5.62 -8.53 -2.69
C LYS A 118 -6.82 -8.35 -3.62
N HIS A 119 -7.52 -7.21 -3.52
CA HIS A 119 -8.60 -6.88 -4.45
C HIS A 119 -8.09 -6.79 -5.89
N ILE A 120 -6.93 -6.16 -6.09
CA ILE A 120 -6.33 -6.06 -7.42
C ILE A 120 -6.01 -7.47 -7.95
N LEU A 121 -5.49 -8.35 -7.10
CA LEU A 121 -5.23 -9.74 -7.48
C LEU A 121 -6.50 -10.45 -7.96
N ASP A 122 -7.65 -10.18 -7.33
CA ASP A 122 -8.92 -10.79 -7.71
C ASP A 122 -9.36 -10.38 -9.13
N TYR A 123 -8.93 -9.18 -9.59
CA TYR A 123 -9.24 -8.68 -10.93
C TYR A 123 -8.17 -9.01 -11.96
N THR A 124 -7.03 -9.53 -11.52
CA THR A 124 -5.91 -9.84 -12.43
C THR A 124 -5.98 -11.31 -12.84
N VAL A 125 -5.96 -11.54 -14.12
CA VAL A 125 -6.07 -12.89 -14.70
C VAL A 125 -4.70 -13.46 -15.00
#